data_af8b5490ec4d5bda286cddf693ccd6c7
#
_entry.id   af8b5490ec4d5bda286cddf693ccd6c7
#
_cell.length_a   1.000
_cell.length_b   1.000
_cell.length_c   1.000
_cell.angle_alpha   90.00
_cell.angle_beta   90.00
_cell.angle_gamma   90.00
#
_symmetry.space_group_name_H-M   'P 1'
#
loop_
_entity.id
_entity.type
_entity.pdbx_description
1 polymer ?
#
loop_
_entity_poly.entity_id
_entity_poly.type
_entity_poly.pdbx_seq_one_letter_code
_entity_poly.pdbx_strand_id
1 'polypeptide(L)'
;MKRTLLFLLTISLLLSMTACNGYNRIMREHLSNEENYSDVEATLCSYEKTDDRIYLYVVVEDKSAFDSSEMYRKEIMLQLVGDNCNVLSEVLAKGEICEGDRITVKCSTWIYMDSTFYYVAEIKNQDKIFLSFDDGLKNIIKYVNDNKALL
;
A
#
# COMPACT_ATOMS: atom_id res chain seq x y z
N MET A 1 45.14 -14.90 -0.65
CA MET A 1 43.80 -15.41 -0.34
C MET A 1 42.96 -14.49 0.56
N LYS A 2 43.38 -13.99 1.75
CA LYS A 2 42.58 -13.12 2.62
C LYS A 2 42.19 -11.79 1.97
N ARG A 3 43.08 -11.15 1.17
CA ARG A 3 42.82 -9.86 0.50
C ARG A 3 41.81 -10.00 -0.65
N THR A 4 41.83 -11.09 -1.40
CA THR A 4 40.86 -11.36 -2.48
C THR A 4 39.46 -11.66 -1.92
N LEU A 5 39.36 -12.35 -0.80
CA LEU A 5 38.09 -12.62 -0.13
C LEU A 5 37.44 -11.32 0.40
N LEU A 6 38.27 -10.45 1.00
CA LEU A 6 37.79 -9.15 1.48
C LEU A 6 37.27 -8.26 0.34
N PHE A 7 37.96 -8.27 -0.81
CA PHE A 7 37.57 -7.50 -1.99
C PHE A 7 36.24 -8.00 -2.60
N LEU A 8 36.08 -9.33 -2.68
CA LEU A 8 34.83 -9.95 -3.13
C LEU A 8 33.66 -9.65 -2.18
N LEU A 9 33.89 -9.63 -0.88
CA LEU A 9 32.88 -9.29 0.14
C LEU A 9 32.46 -7.82 0.03
N THR A 10 33.39 -6.90 -0.19
CA THR A 10 33.07 -5.46 -0.35
C THR A 10 32.32 -5.19 -1.65
N ILE A 11 32.65 -5.85 -2.77
CA ILE A 11 31.91 -5.74 -4.03
C ILE A 11 30.49 -6.30 -3.88
N SER A 12 30.32 -7.44 -3.22
CA SER A 12 28.99 -8.03 -2.96
C SER A 12 28.13 -7.09 -2.10
N LEU A 13 28.72 -6.46 -1.08
CA LEU A 13 28.01 -5.48 -0.23
C LEU A 13 27.60 -4.23 -1.01
N LEU A 14 28.48 -3.70 -1.86
CA LEU A 14 28.19 -2.54 -2.71
C LEU A 14 27.09 -2.85 -3.74
N LEU A 15 27.11 -4.03 -4.34
CA LEU A 15 26.09 -4.47 -5.28
C LEU A 15 24.72 -4.64 -4.61
N SER A 16 24.67 -5.15 -3.38
CA SER A 16 23.41 -5.27 -2.64
C SER A 16 22.82 -3.90 -2.28
N MET A 17 23.64 -2.93 -1.88
CA MET A 17 23.18 -1.57 -1.57
C MET A 17 22.65 -0.83 -2.82
N THR A 18 23.26 -1.03 -3.98
CA THR A 18 22.78 -0.41 -5.24
C THR A 18 21.48 -1.02 -5.74
N ALA A 19 21.29 -2.34 -5.54
CA ALA A 19 20.05 -3.02 -5.90
C ALA A 19 18.86 -2.53 -5.06
N CYS A 20 19.02 -2.41 -3.73
CA CYS A 20 17.99 -1.89 -2.83
C CYS A 20 17.60 -0.45 -3.18
N ASN A 21 18.58 0.42 -3.49
CA ASN A 21 18.30 1.81 -3.88
C ASN A 21 17.54 1.89 -5.21
N GLY A 22 17.83 1.01 -6.16
CA GLY A 22 17.14 0.92 -7.45
C GLY A 22 15.67 0.54 -7.28
N TYR A 23 15.38 -0.45 -6.46
CA TYR A 23 14.04 -0.92 -6.17
C TYR A 23 13.17 0.15 -5.50
N ASN A 24 13.67 0.78 -4.43
CA ASN A 24 12.95 1.85 -3.74
C ASN A 24 12.65 3.05 -4.66
N ARG A 25 13.53 3.33 -5.62
CA ARG A 25 13.28 4.37 -6.62
C ARG A 25 12.11 4.00 -7.53
N ILE A 26 12.10 2.78 -8.06
CA ILE A 26 11.03 2.30 -8.96
C ILE A 26 9.69 2.28 -8.23
N MET A 27 9.65 1.77 -6.99
CA MET A 27 8.44 1.78 -6.17
C MET A 27 7.94 3.20 -5.93
N ARG A 28 8.83 4.14 -5.64
CA ARG A 28 8.48 5.55 -5.43
C ARG A 28 7.91 6.18 -6.69
N GLU A 29 8.57 5.98 -7.84
CA GLU A 29 8.08 6.46 -9.13
C GLU A 29 6.69 5.90 -9.43
N HIS A 30 6.48 4.60 -9.19
CA HIS A 30 5.19 3.94 -9.38
C HIS A 30 4.10 4.51 -8.47
N LEU A 31 4.34 4.58 -7.15
CA LEU A 31 3.37 5.07 -6.18
C LEU A 31 3.14 6.59 -6.25
N SER A 32 4.02 7.35 -6.91
CA SER A 32 3.83 8.79 -7.14
C SER A 32 3.03 9.10 -8.41
N ASN A 33 2.78 8.12 -9.26
CA ASN A 33 2.01 8.31 -10.49
C ASN A 33 0.52 8.03 -10.22
N GLU A 34 -0.30 9.08 -10.31
CA GLU A 34 -1.75 9.02 -10.09
C GLU A 34 -2.47 8.03 -11.02
N GLU A 35 -1.96 7.83 -12.23
CA GLU A 35 -2.52 6.89 -13.21
C GLU A 35 -2.45 5.43 -12.76
N ASN A 36 -1.59 5.12 -11.78
CA ASN A 36 -1.45 3.77 -11.21
C ASN A 36 -2.50 3.47 -10.12
N TYR A 37 -3.43 4.40 -9.86
CA TYR A 37 -4.47 4.23 -8.87
C TYR A 37 -5.82 3.97 -9.51
N SER A 38 -6.52 2.96 -9.01
CA SER A 38 -7.85 2.58 -9.47
C SER A 38 -8.85 2.61 -8.32
N ASP A 39 -10.09 2.98 -8.63
CA ASP A 39 -11.21 2.89 -7.70
C ASP A 39 -11.65 1.42 -7.57
N VAL A 40 -11.89 0.99 -6.34
CA VAL A 40 -12.34 -0.36 -6.01
C VAL A 40 -13.52 -0.28 -5.05
N GLU A 41 -14.66 -0.82 -5.45
CA GLU A 41 -15.79 -1.05 -4.54
C GLU A 41 -15.61 -2.36 -3.79
N ALA A 42 -15.69 -2.31 -2.46
CA ALA A 42 -15.46 -3.46 -1.61
C ALA A 42 -16.29 -3.39 -0.33
N THR A 43 -16.52 -4.55 0.27
CA THR A 43 -17.11 -4.68 1.60
C THR A 43 -15.99 -4.93 2.62
N LEU A 44 -15.92 -4.13 3.67
CA LEU A 44 -14.96 -4.30 4.76
C LEU A 44 -15.32 -5.54 5.59
N CYS A 45 -14.44 -6.53 5.66
CA CYS A 45 -14.64 -7.74 6.47
C CYS A 45 -14.04 -7.58 7.87
N SER A 46 -12.79 -7.08 7.93
CA SER A 46 -12.07 -6.85 9.18
C SER A 46 -10.91 -5.90 8.96
N TYR A 47 -10.25 -5.50 10.04
CA TYR A 47 -9.01 -4.73 9.93
C TYR A 47 -8.01 -5.14 11.02
N GLU A 48 -6.74 -4.95 10.74
CA GLU A 48 -5.63 -5.14 11.69
C GLU A 48 -4.77 -3.89 11.72
N LYS A 49 -4.38 -3.45 12.91
CA LYS A 49 -3.53 -2.29 13.11
C LYS A 49 -2.18 -2.72 13.70
N THR A 50 -1.12 -2.30 13.07
CA THR A 50 0.26 -2.36 13.58
C THR A 50 0.75 -0.94 13.93
N ASP A 51 2.01 -0.81 14.32
CA ASP A 51 2.58 0.49 14.72
C ASP A 51 2.60 1.52 13.56
N ASP A 52 2.82 1.06 12.33
CA ASP A 52 3.02 1.92 11.15
C ASP A 52 2.06 1.64 9.98
N ARG A 53 1.17 0.64 10.13
CA ARG A 53 0.26 0.21 9.06
C ARG A 53 -1.12 -0.14 9.61
N ILE A 54 -2.11 0.01 8.72
CA ILE A 54 -3.43 -0.61 8.89
C ILE A 54 -3.67 -1.49 7.68
N TYR A 55 -4.05 -2.73 7.93
CA TYR A 55 -4.49 -3.67 6.92
C TYR A 55 -6.01 -3.76 6.96
N LEU A 56 -6.65 -3.53 5.81
CA LEU A 56 -8.07 -3.74 5.62
C LEU A 56 -8.25 -5.03 4.84
N TYR A 57 -8.99 -5.95 5.39
CA TYR A 57 -9.42 -7.17 4.71
C TYR A 57 -10.79 -6.90 4.10
N VAL A 58 -10.87 -6.94 2.78
CA VAL A 58 -12.08 -6.55 2.04
C VAL A 58 -12.44 -7.59 1.00
N VAL A 59 -13.74 -7.74 0.73
CA VAL A 59 -14.24 -8.51 -0.40
C VAL A 59 -14.53 -7.54 -1.54
N VAL A 60 -13.85 -7.72 -2.67
CA VAL A 60 -14.00 -6.88 -3.86
C VAL A 60 -15.33 -7.19 -4.55
N GLU A 61 -16.13 -6.16 -4.81
CA GLU A 61 -17.43 -6.25 -5.45
C GLU A 61 -17.43 -5.84 -6.92
N ASP A 62 -16.38 -5.15 -7.36
CA ASP A 62 -16.21 -4.74 -8.74
C ASP A 62 -15.42 -5.79 -9.55
N LYS A 63 -16.02 -6.25 -10.65
CA LYS A 63 -15.38 -7.22 -11.56
C LYS A 63 -14.22 -6.63 -12.38
N SER A 64 -14.23 -5.31 -12.58
CA SER A 64 -13.20 -4.60 -13.36
C SER A 64 -12.02 -4.17 -12.51
N ALA A 65 -12.13 -4.30 -11.18
CA ALA A 65 -11.04 -3.93 -10.29
C ALA A 65 -9.79 -4.77 -10.58
N PHE A 66 -8.65 -4.10 -10.71
CA PHE A 66 -7.33 -4.72 -10.90
C PHE A 66 -7.15 -5.54 -12.19
N ASP A 67 -7.90 -5.23 -13.26
CA ASP A 67 -7.85 -5.96 -14.54
C ASP A 67 -7.94 -7.49 -14.39
N SER A 68 -8.52 -7.99 -13.30
CA SER A 68 -8.51 -9.40 -12.95
C SER A 68 -9.89 -9.86 -12.48
N SER A 69 -10.56 -10.62 -13.32
CA SER A 69 -11.77 -11.36 -12.92
C SER A 69 -11.52 -12.32 -11.73
N GLU A 70 -10.24 -12.60 -11.43
CA GLU A 70 -9.84 -13.50 -10.36
C GLU A 70 -9.99 -12.88 -8.97
N MET A 71 -10.02 -11.54 -8.84
CA MET A 71 -10.16 -10.84 -7.56
C MET A 71 -11.62 -10.62 -7.15
N TYR A 72 -12.55 -10.77 -8.10
CA TYR A 72 -13.97 -10.60 -7.80
C TYR A 72 -14.46 -11.61 -6.75
N ARG A 73 -15.09 -11.10 -5.68
CA ARG A 73 -15.55 -11.88 -4.51
C ARG A 73 -14.47 -12.64 -3.74
N LYS A 74 -13.20 -12.33 -3.95
CA LYS A 74 -12.14 -12.80 -3.08
C LYS A 74 -11.84 -11.76 -2.01
N GLU A 75 -11.45 -12.23 -0.84
CA GLU A 75 -10.90 -11.38 0.18
C GLU A 75 -9.49 -10.97 -0.21
N ILE A 76 -9.22 -9.68 -0.19
CA ILE A 76 -7.90 -9.11 -0.41
C ILE A 76 -7.50 -8.23 0.76
N MET A 77 -6.20 -8.06 0.93
CA MET A 77 -5.61 -7.21 1.95
C MET A 77 -5.15 -5.90 1.33
N LEU A 78 -5.81 -4.81 1.72
CA LEU A 78 -5.41 -3.44 1.38
C LEU A 78 -4.59 -2.86 2.53
N GLN A 79 -3.57 -2.04 2.23
CA GLN A 79 -2.75 -1.44 3.27
C GLN A 79 -2.76 0.08 3.22
N LEU A 80 -2.87 0.68 4.39
CA LEU A 80 -2.58 2.08 4.64
C LEU A 80 -1.24 2.20 5.35
N VAL A 81 -0.51 3.25 5.04
CA VAL A 81 0.83 3.52 5.59
C VAL A 81 0.96 4.96 6.07
N GLY A 82 1.87 5.18 7.00
CA GLY A 82 2.21 6.51 7.50
C GLY A 82 1.01 7.28 8.07
N ASP A 83 0.91 8.56 7.74
CA ASP A 83 -0.13 9.45 8.28
C ASP A 83 -1.56 9.03 7.87
N ASN A 84 -1.74 8.24 6.80
CA ASN A 84 -3.03 7.67 6.42
C ASN A 84 -3.59 6.74 7.51
N CYS A 85 -2.72 6.06 8.26
CA CYS A 85 -3.12 5.22 9.39
C CYS A 85 -3.77 6.03 10.51
N ASN A 86 -3.29 7.24 10.76
CA ASN A 86 -3.86 8.11 11.79
C ASN A 86 -5.27 8.52 11.44
N VAL A 87 -5.49 8.95 10.18
CA VAL A 87 -6.82 9.33 9.68
C VAL A 87 -7.80 8.18 9.81
N LEU A 88 -7.44 7.00 9.28
CA LEU A 88 -8.34 5.84 9.34
C LEU A 88 -8.57 5.36 10.77
N SER A 89 -7.56 5.41 11.65
CA SER A 89 -7.73 5.03 13.06
C SER A 89 -8.80 5.85 13.76
N GLU A 90 -8.87 7.16 13.48
CA GLU A 90 -9.90 8.03 14.05
C GLU A 90 -11.30 7.68 13.50
N VAL A 91 -11.41 7.38 12.21
CA VAL A 91 -12.66 7.01 11.54
C VAL A 91 -13.20 5.71 12.13
N LEU A 92 -12.35 4.70 12.28
CA LEU A 92 -12.70 3.40 12.89
C LEU A 92 -13.08 3.55 14.37
N ALA A 93 -12.31 4.34 15.13
CA ALA A 93 -12.60 4.57 16.55
C ALA A 93 -13.95 5.32 16.79
N LYS A 94 -14.38 6.15 15.85
CA LYS A 94 -15.67 6.83 15.88
C LYS A 94 -16.83 5.96 15.38
N GLY A 95 -16.54 4.76 14.86
CA GLY A 95 -17.53 3.88 14.25
C GLY A 95 -18.16 4.46 12.96
N GLU A 96 -17.42 5.32 12.27
CA GLU A 96 -17.89 5.93 11.01
C GLU A 96 -17.74 4.96 9.82
N ILE A 97 -16.87 3.97 9.96
CA ILE A 97 -16.74 2.78 9.11
C ILE A 97 -16.69 1.57 10.04
N CYS A 98 -17.50 0.56 9.76
CA CYS A 98 -17.60 -0.67 10.54
C CYS A 98 -17.43 -1.89 9.61
N GLU A 99 -17.18 -3.05 10.22
CA GLU A 99 -17.23 -4.33 9.51
C GLU A 99 -18.62 -4.55 8.90
N GLY A 100 -18.64 -4.98 7.64
CA GLY A 100 -19.84 -5.12 6.84
C GLY A 100 -20.19 -3.89 6.00
N ASP A 101 -19.55 -2.74 6.23
CA ASP A 101 -19.79 -1.55 5.43
C ASP A 101 -19.22 -1.67 4.02
N ARG A 102 -19.97 -1.14 3.07
CA ARG A 102 -19.51 -0.98 1.69
C ARG A 102 -18.73 0.32 1.58
N ILE A 103 -17.49 0.21 1.13
CA ILE A 103 -16.57 1.33 0.94
C ILE A 103 -16.08 1.37 -0.51
N THR A 104 -15.72 2.55 -0.96
CA THR A 104 -14.92 2.72 -2.17
C THR A 104 -13.53 3.17 -1.76
N VAL A 105 -12.53 2.48 -2.23
CA VAL A 105 -11.12 2.83 -2.02
C VAL A 105 -10.45 3.13 -3.34
N LYS A 106 -9.52 4.08 -3.35
CA LYS A 106 -8.63 4.28 -4.48
C LYS A 106 -7.24 3.82 -4.11
N CYS A 107 -6.75 2.80 -4.80
CA CYS A 107 -5.49 2.16 -4.44
C CYS A 107 -4.62 1.84 -5.65
N SER A 108 -3.31 1.77 -5.42
CA SER A 108 -2.29 1.34 -6.37
C SER A 108 -1.81 -0.05 -6.03
N THR A 109 -1.56 -0.86 -7.05
CA THR A 109 -1.02 -2.21 -6.93
C THR A 109 0.49 -2.19 -7.08
N TRP A 110 1.20 -2.84 -6.17
CA TRP A 110 2.64 -3.05 -6.24
C TRP A 110 2.97 -4.53 -6.09
N ILE A 111 3.74 -5.08 -7.03
CA ILE A 111 4.15 -6.49 -7.01
C ILE A 111 5.63 -6.58 -6.65
N TYR A 112 5.91 -7.39 -5.62
CA TYR A 112 7.27 -7.69 -5.19
C TYR A 112 7.42 -9.15 -4.76
N MET A 113 8.38 -9.87 -5.35
CA MET A 113 8.69 -11.28 -5.01
C MET A 113 7.42 -12.16 -4.89
N ASP A 114 6.61 -12.22 -5.92
CA ASP A 114 5.36 -13.00 -5.96
C ASP A 114 4.27 -12.57 -4.97
N SER A 115 4.47 -11.44 -4.27
CA SER A 115 3.47 -10.83 -3.38
C SER A 115 2.92 -9.56 -4.00
N THR A 116 1.60 -9.39 -3.89
CA THR A 116 0.91 -8.19 -4.35
C THR A 116 0.50 -7.33 -3.16
N PHE A 117 0.87 -6.06 -3.21
CA PHE A 117 0.54 -5.07 -2.20
C PHE A 117 -0.38 -4.02 -2.79
N TYR A 118 -1.43 -3.63 -2.05
CA TYR A 118 -2.39 -2.62 -2.45
C TYR A 118 -2.30 -1.42 -1.51
N TYR A 119 -1.76 -0.30 -1.99
CA TYR A 119 -1.58 0.94 -1.22
C TYR A 119 -2.78 1.85 -1.39
N VAL A 120 -3.49 2.11 -0.30
CA VAL A 120 -4.73 2.91 -0.31
C VAL A 120 -4.41 4.39 -0.14
N ALA A 121 -4.87 5.22 -1.11
CA ALA A 121 -4.75 6.67 -1.08
C ALA A 121 -6.08 7.39 -0.85
N GLU A 122 -7.23 6.77 -1.11
CA GLU A 122 -8.55 7.35 -0.82
C GLU A 122 -9.45 6.32 -0.16
N ILE A 123 -10.29 6.78 0.77
CA ILE A 123 -11.37 5.99 1.35
C ILE A 123 -12.63 6.86 1.42
N LYS A 124 -13.72 6.34 0.87
CA LYS A 124 -15.04 6.96 0.96
C LYS A 124 -16.13 5.92 1.21
N ASN A 125 -17.20 6.34 1.85
CA ASN A 125 -18.42 5.56 2.00
C ASN A 125 -19.57 6.44 1.53
N GLN A 126 -20.27 6.02 0.47
CA GLN A 126 -21.28 6.81 -0.22
C GLN A 126 -20.72 8.20 -0.59
N ASP A 127 -21.29 9.28 -0.04
CA ASP A 127 -20.91 10.66 -0.34
C ASP A 127 -19.86 11.22 0.64
N LYS A 128 -19.47 10.45 1.67
CA LYS A 128 -18.51 10.90 2.68
C LYS A 128 -17.11 10.44 2.35
N ILE A 129 -16.21 11.39 2.17
CA ILE A 129 -14.77 11.15 2.01
C ILE A 129 -14.11 11.19 3.39
N PHE A 130 -13.45 10.12 3.78
CA PHE A 130 -12.71 10.01 5.04
C PHE A 130 -11.23 10.31 4.85
N LEU A 131 -10.66 9.85 3.73
CA LEU A 131 -9.30 10.15 3.29
C LEU A 131 -9.39 10.62 1.85
N SER A 132 -9.02 11.87 1.57
CA SER A 132 -8.98 12.40 0.20
C SER A 132 -7.79 11.82 -0.57
N PHE A 133 -7.93 11.69 -1.89
CA PHE A 133 -6.87 11.15 -2.74
C PHE A 133 -5.58 11.97 -2.63
N ASP A 134 -5.68 13.30 -2.69
CA ASP A 134 -4.52 14.21 -2.66
C ASP A 134 -3.74 14.08 -1.33
N ASP A 135 -4.44 14.05 -0.20
CA ASP A 135 -3.81 13.88 1.12
C ASP A 135 -3.21 12.49 1.27
N GLY A 136 -3.96 11.47 0.85
CA GLY A 136 -3.52 10.09 0.94
C GLY A 136 -2.29 9.79 0.08
N LEU A 137 -2.27 10.29 -1.15
CA LEU A 137 -1.11 10.17 -2.05
C LEU A 137 0.12 10.89 -1.47
N LYS A 138 -0.06 12.12 -0.98
CA LYS A 138 1.02 12.89 -0.34
C LYS A 138 1.62 12.14 0.86
N ASN A 139 0.78 11.52 1.67
CA ASN A 139 1.23 10.75 2.84
C ASN A 139 1.96 9.45 2.44
N ILE A 140 1.51 8.76 1.37
CA ILE A 140 2.23 7.61 0.81
C ILE A 140 3.61 8.03 0.30
N ILE A 141 3.71 9.11 -0.48
CA ILE A 141 4.98 9.62 -1.00
C ILE A 141 5.94 9.98 0.14
N LYS A 142 5.43 10.66 1.18
CA LYS A 142 6.21 10.97 2.39
C LYS A 142 6.71 9.69 3.05
N TYR A 143 5.82 8.72 3.30
CA TYR A 143 6.17 7.45 3.93
C TYR A 143 7.26 6.69 3.17
N VAL A 144 7.13 6.60 1.84
CA VAL A 144 8.13 5.93 0.98
C VAL A 144 9.47 6.68 0.95
N ASN A 145 9.46 8.01 1.09
CA ASN A 145 10.68 8.82 1.16
C ASN A 145 11.42 8.66 2.50
N ASP A 146 10.67 8.62 3.61
CA ASP A 146 11.20 8.54 4.96
C ASP A 146 11.71 7.12 5.29
N ASN A 147 11.06 6.09 4.75
CA ASN A 147 11.38 4.69 4.99
C ASN A 147 12.26 4.13 3.86
N LYS A 148 13.58 4.28 4.00
CA LYS A 148 14.57 3.80 3.03
C LYS A 148 14.67 2.27 2.91
N ALA A 149 14.03 1.53 3.80
CA ALA A 149 14.00 0.07 3.83
C ALA A 149 12.54 -0.38 4.02
N LEU A 150 11.77 -0.39 2.94
CA LEU A 150 10.38 -0.89 2.93
C LEU A 150 10.26 -2.41 2.73
N LEU A 151 11.38 -3.10 2.83
CA LEU A 151 11.49 -4.55 2.61
C LEU A 151 12.17 -5.21 3.79
#